data_e07e02c299ab90a38a1830ecaf7a24f3
#
_entry.id   e07e02c299ab90a38a1830ecaf7a24f3
#
_cell.length_a   1.000
_cell.length_b   1.000
_cell.length_c   1.000
_cell.angle_alpha   90.00
_cell.angle_beta   90.00
_cell.angle_gamma   90.00
#
_symmetry.space_group_name_H-M   'P 1'
#
loop_
_entity.id
_entity.type
_entity.pdbx_description
1 polymer ?
#
loop_
_entity_poly.entity_id
_entity_poly.type
_entity_poly.pdbx_seq_one_letter_code
_entity_poly.pdbx_strand_id
1 'polypeptide(L)'
;MRRTLFSLVLALAATPALAGGVMHYTDMAKLPAGGEEREVAALFDTWNAALATGNPHKVADLYAPDGVLLPTVSNEVRASREQIENYFEMFLTKKPQGVVNYRTVRVLDDDSAVDAGVYTFTLTDKAGNKSSVQARYTFVYEKRDGKWLIINHHSSEMPEVDPPKVAKVK
;
A
#
# COMPACT_ATOMS: atom_id res chain seq x y z
N MET A 1 40.81 -44.67 44.12
CA MET A 1 40.37 -44.33 42.75
C MET A 1 39.34 -43.17 42.81
N ARG A 2 39.80 -41.93 42.57
CA ARG A 2 38.96 -40.73 42.59
C ARG A 2 38.44 -40.46 41.16
N ARG A 3 37.14 -40.53 40.94
CA ARG A 3 36.49 -40.18 39.67
C ARG A 3 36.16 -38.67 39.68
N THR A 4 36.87 -37.91 38.88
CA THR A 4 36.57 -36.49 38.60
C THR A 4 35.46 -36.42 37.56
N LEU A 5 34.29 -35.87 37.93
CA LEU A 5 33.21 -35.53 37.03
C LEU A 5 33.53 -34.18 36.39
N PHE A 6 33.74 -34.13 35.07
CA PHE A 6 33.78 -32.90 34.30
C PHE A 6 32.34 -32.48 33.94
N SER A 7 31.88 -31.39 34.56
CA SER A 7 30.63 -30.75 34.18
C SER A 7 30.89 -29.86 32.95
N LEU A 8 30.31 -30.24 31.83
CA LEU A 8 30.29 -29.45 30.60
C LEU A 8 29.22 -28.36 30.75
N VAL A 9 29.61 -27.11 30.95
CA VAL A 9 28.71 -25.96 30.94
C VAL A 9 28.53 -25.54 29.47
N LEU A 10 27.36 -25.84 28.92
CA LEU A 10 26.95 -25.39 27.59
C LEU A 10 26.47 -23.93 27.68
N ALA A 11 27.36 -22.99 27.32
CA ALA A 11 26.97 -21.59 27.20
C ALA A 11 26.10 -21.39 25.94
N LEU A 12 24.81 -21.19 26.15
CA LEU A 12 23.89 -20.73 25.08
C LEU A 12 24.24 -19.27 24.79
N ALA A 13 24.92 -19.04 23.67
CA ALA A 13 25.10 -17.70 23.14
C ALA A 13 23.75 -17.23 22.54
N ALA A 14 23.03 -16.38 23.27
CA ALA A 14 21.89 -15.67 22.72
C ALA A 14 22.40 -14.69 21.67
N THR A 15 22.17 -15.00 20.39
CA THR A 15 22.37 -14.02 19.31
C THR A 15 21.36 -12.90 19.50
N PRO A 16 21.79 -11.61 19.58
CA PRO A 16 20.84 -10.51 19.60
C PRO A 16 20.03 -10.55 18.30
N ALA A 17 18.71 -10.69 18.40
CA ALA A 17 17.82 -10.41 17.28
C ALA A 17 18.06 -8.94 16.90
N LEU A 18 18.64 -8.69 15.74
CA LEU A 18 18.68 -7.36 15.15
C LEU A 18 17.23 -6.92 14.98
N ALA A 19 16.74 -6.06 15.87
CA ALA A 19 15.51 -5.32 15.65
C ALA A 19 15.74 -4.50 14.39
N GLY A 20 15.27 -4.99 13.25
CA GLY A 20 15.29 -4.25 11.99
C GLY A 20 14.60 -2.91 12.24
N GLY A 21 15.33 -1.81 12.00
CA GLY A 21 14.72 -0.48 12.07
C GLY A 21 13.48 -0.40 11.16
N VAL A 22 12.56 0.51 11.47
CA VAL A 22 11.39 0.77 10.62
C VAL A 22 11.88 1.14 9.23
N MET A 23 11.43 0.37 8.22
CA MET A 23 11.78 0.65 6.83
C MET A 23 10.92 1.82 6.33
N HIS A 24 11.57 2.91 5.94
CA HIS A 24 10.93 4.05 5.29
C HIS A 24 11.25 4.04 3.79
N TYR A 25 10.22 4.13 2.97
CA TYR A 25 10.33 4.19 1.52
C TYR A 25 10.30 5.66 1.08
N THR A 26 11.47 6.24 0.80
CA THR A 26 11.61 7.67 0.47
C THR A 26 11.77 7.94 -1.01
N ASP A 27 12.35 7.00 -1.73
CA ASP A 27 12.61 7.16 -3.16
C ASP A 27 11.37 6.86 -3.99
N MET A 28 11.31 7.43 -5.19
CA MET A 28 10.29 7.08 -6.17
C MET A 28 10.61 5.72 -6.78
N ALA A 29 9.59 4.86 -6.88
CA ALA A 29 9.73 3.54 -7.51
C ALA A 29 10.08 3.69 -8.99
N LYS A 30 11.00 2.87 -9.46
CA LYS A 30 11.31 2.77 -10.89
C LYS A 30 10.17 2.06 -11.62
N LEU A 31 9.81 2.56 -12.78
CA LEU A 31 8.89 1.86 -13.67
C LEU A 31 9.55 0.61 -14.24
N PRO A 32 8.79 -0.47 -14.53
CA PRO A 32 9.28 -1.60 -15.28
C PRO A 32 9.90 -1.16 -16.63
N ALA A 33 10.89 -1.89 -17.11
CA ALA A 33 11.64 -1.51 -18.32
C ALA A 33 10.77 -1.46 -19.57
N GLY A 34 9.74 -2.32 -19.66
CA GLY A 34 8.82 -2.38 -20.80
C GLY A 34 7.80 -3.52 -20.67
N GLY A 35 7.11 -3.82 -21.76
CA GLY A 35 6.11 -4.89 -21.83
C GLY A 35 4.84 -4.63 -21.02
N GLU A 36 4.07 -5.68 -20.78
CA GLU A 36 2.80 -5.61 -20.06
C GLU A 36 2.95 -5.14 -18.62
N GLU A 37 4.05 -5.47 -17.95
CA GLU A 37 4.31 -4.97 -16.60
C GLU A 37 4.36 -3.44 -16.55
N ARG A 38 4.91 -2.80 -17.61
CA ARG A 38 4.93 -1.34 -17.73
C ARG A 38 3.55 -0.77 -18.01
N GLU A 39 2.75 -1.46 -18.85
CA GLU A 39 1.35 -1.09 -19.11
C GLU A 39 0.54 -1.12 -17.80
N VAL A 40 0.63 -2.21 -17.04
CA VAL A 40 -0.03 -2.35 -15.73
C VAL A 40 0.45 -1.29 -14.74
N ALA A 41 1.75 -1.02 -14.68
CA ALA A 41 2.28 0.04 -13.82
C ALA A 41 1.69 1.43 -14.13
N ALA A 42 1.42 1.73 -15.41
CA ALA A 42 0.84 3.00 -15.84
C ALA A 42 -0.65 3.16 -15.45
N LEU A 43 -1.33 2.07 -15.07
CA LEU A 43 -2.71 2.15 -14.57
C LEU A 43 -2.82 2.94 -13.27
N PHE A 44 -1.77 2.88 -12.41
CA PHE A 44 -1.71 3.74 -11.24
C PHE A 44 -1.69 5.22 -11.62
N ASP A 45 -0.92 5.61 -12.64
CA ASP A 45 -0.85 7.01 -13.08
C ASP A 45 -2.21 7.48 -13.61
N THR A 46 -2.94 6.60 -14.32
CA THR A 46 -4.32 6.86 -14.78
C THR A 46 -5.26 7.07 -13.59
N TRP A 47 -5.18 6.20 -12.58
CA TRP A 47 -5.98 6.31 -11.36
C TRP A 47 -5.65 7.59 -10.57
N ASN A 48 -4.36 7.90 -10.40
CA ASN A 48 -3.89 9.11 -9.72
C ASN A 48 -4.30 10.40 -10.47
N ALA A 49 -4.29 10.38 -11.79
CA ALA A 49 -4.81 11.47 -12.60
C ALA A 49 -6.33 11.65 -12.42
N ALA A 50 -7.08 10.54 -12.29
CA ALA A 50 -8.51 10.61 -11.99
C ALA A 50 -8.77 11.26 -10.62
N LEU A 51 -7.95 10.96 -9.58
CA LEU A 51 -8.03 11.66 -8.28
C LEU A 51 -7.85 13.17 -8.43
N ALA A 52 -6.89 13.61 -9.25
CA ALA A 52 -6.59 15.01 -9.47
C ALA A 52 -7.76 15.80 -10.08
N THR A 53 -8.72 15.12 -10.74
CA THR A 53 -9.91 15.76 -11.31
C THR A 53 -10.90 16.23 -10.25
N GLY A 54 -10.82 15.70 -9.02
CA GLY A 54 -11.83 15.93 -7.97
C GLY A 54 -13.21 15.32 -8.27
N ASN A 55 -13.31 14.47 -9.30
CA ASN A 55 -14.58 13.87 -9.72
C ASN A 55 -14.62 12.39 -9.30
N PRO A 56 -15.50 12.00 -8.33
CA PRO A 56 -15.59 10.63 -7.83
C PRO A 56 -16.03 9.63 -8.91
N HIS A 57 -16.88 10.04 -9.85
CA HIS A 57 -17.32 9.17 -10.95
C HIS A 57 -16.16 8.75 -11.84
N LYS A 58 -15.23 9.69 -12.16
CA LYS A 58 -14.05 9.37 -12.97
C LYS A 58 -13.12 8.38 -12.30
N VAL A 59 -13.05 8.39 -10.97
CA VAL A 59 -12.26 7.41 -10.22
C VAL A 59 -12.98 6.06 -10.21
N ALA A 60 -14.28 6.05 -9.94
CA ALA A 60 -15.09 4.84 -9.91
C ALA A 60 -15.19 4.15 -11.29
N ASP A 61 -15.08 4.89 -12.40
CA ASP A 61 -15.06 4.33 -13.78
C ASP A 61 -13.83 3.44 -14.06
N LEU A 62 -12.84 3.48 -13.20
CA LEU A 62 -11.64 2.61 -13.27
C LEU A 62 -11.82 1.30 -12.51
N TYR A 63 -12.90 1.15 -11.74
CA TYR A 63 -13.24 -0.08 -11.04
C TYR A 63 -14.21 -0.92 -11.88
N ALA A 64 -14.06 -2.24 -11.75
CA ALA A 64 -15.07 -3.16 -12.29
C ALA A 64 -16.41 -2.99 -11.54
N PRO A 65 -17.57 -3.33 -12.16
CA PRO A 65 -18.87 -3.23 -11.50
C PRO A 65 -18.96 -4.03 -10.19
N ASP A 66 -18.21 -5.13 -10.09
CA ASP A 66 -18.05 -6.01 -8.93
C ASP A 66 -16.74 -5.77 -8.18
N GLY A 67 -16.06 -4.66 -8.48
CA GLY A 67 -14.79 -4.29 -7.84
C GLY A 67 -14.94 -3.99 -6.34
N VAL A 68 -13.89 -4.28 -5.59
CA VAL A 68 -13.86 -4.07 -4.14
C VAL A 68 -12.75 -3.09 -3.77
N LEU A 69 -13.09 -2.11 -2.94
CA LEU A 69 -12.15 -1.17 -2.35
C LEU A 69 -12.13 -1.34 -0.82
N LEU A 70 -10.92 -1.60 -0.28
CA LEU A 70 -10.62 -1.60 1.15
C LEU A 70 -9.75 -0.37 1.44
N PRO A 71 -10.35 0.78 1.79
CA PRO A 71 -9.63 2.04 1.83
C PRO A 71 -8.83 2.22 3.13
N THR A 72 -7.70 2.94 3.07
CA THR A 72 -6.81 3.22 4.21
C THR A 72 -7.50 3.90 5.38
N VAL A 73 -8.39 4.86 5.09
CA VAL A 73 -8.96 5.78 6.10
C VAL A 73 -10.44 5.53 6.38
N SER A 74 -10.92 4.31 6.12
CA SER A 74 -12.29 3.90 6.41
C SER A 74 -12.32 2.43 6.84
N ASN A 75 -13.12 2.12 7.85
CA ASN A 75 -13.35 0.74 8.29
C ASN A 75 -14.35 -0.02 7.41
N GLU A 76 -15.02 0.68 6.49
CA GLU A 76 -16.01 0.07 5.62
C GLU A 76 -15.39 -0.42 4.32
N VAL A 77 -15.66 -1.68 3.99
CA VAL A 77 -15.39 -2.23 2.66
C VAL A 77 -16.41 -1.66 1.67
N ARG A 78 -15.94 -1.24 0.52
CA ARG A 78 -16.77 -0.69 -0.57
C ARG A 78 -16.83 -1.72 -1.69
N ALA A 79 -17.99 -2.37 -1.84
CA ALA A 79 -18.20 -3.50 -2.76
C ALA A 79 -19.28 -3.22 -3.83
N SER A 80 -19.60 -1.96 -4.05
CA SER A 80 -20.45 -1.52 -5.15
C SER A 80 -19.95 -0.18 -5.70
N ARG A 81 -20.29 0.12 -6.95
CA ARG A 81 -19.96 1.39 -7.58
C ARG A 81 -20.39 2.59 -6.72
N GLU A 82 -21.61 2.59 -6.23
CA GLU A 82 -22.15 3.66 -5.37
C GLU A 82 -21.32 3.85 -4.10
N GLN A 83 -20.95 2.77 -3.43
CA GLN A 83 -20.13 2.83 -2.24
C GLN A 83 -18.72 3.35 -2.54
N ILE A 84 -18.13 2.98 -3.67
CA ILE A 84 -16.81 3.47 -4.11
C ILE A 84 -16.89 4.98 -4.42
N GLU A 85 -17.90 5.42 -5.16
CA GLU A 85 -18.14 6.85 -5.43
C GLU A 85 -18.29 7.65 -4.13
N ASN A 86 -19.13 7.19 -3.20
CA ASN A 86 -19.33 7.83 -1.90
C ASN A 86 -18.03 7.95 -1.09
N TYR A 87 -17.16 6.93 -1.11
CA TYR A 87 -15.84 7.05 -0.49
C TYR A 87 -15.01 8.17 -1.14
N PHE A 88 -14.97 8.20 -2.48
CA PHE A 88 -14.18 9.21 -3.19
C PHE A 88 -14.77 10.61 -3.08
N GLU A 89 -16.08 10.80 -2.93
CA GLU A 89 -16.67 12.11 -2.62
C GLU A 89 -16.01 12.74 -1.37
N MET A 90 -15.78 11.94 -0.33
CA MET A 90 -15.13 12.41 0.89
C MET A 90 -13.61 12.54 0.72
N PHE A 91 -12.97 11.53 0.12
CA PHE A 91 -11.51 11.49 0.01
C PHE A 91 -10.96 12.60 -0.88
N LEU A 92 -11.63 12.92 -1.99
CA LEU A 92 -11.21 13.94 -2.95
C LEU A 92 -11.27 15.36 -2.36
N THR A 93 -12.04 15.61 -1.28
CA THR A 93 -12.01 16.90 -0.57
C THR A 93 -10.62 17.23 -0.01
N LYS A 94 -9.78 16.22 0.18
CA LYS A 94 -8.38 16.35 0.65
C LYS A 94 -7.39 16.54 -0.49
N LYS A 95 -7.84 16.66 -1.74
CA LYS A 95 -7.00 16.83 -2.95
C LYS A 95 -5.81 15.85 -2.98
N PRO A 96 -6.05 14.54 -2.87
CA PRO A 96 -4.98 13.54 -2.77
C PRO A 96 -4.12 13.51 -4.04
N GLN A 97 -2.80 13.40 -3.85
CA GLN A 97 -1.83 13.16 -4.90
C GLN A 97 -0.85 12.09 -4.44
N GLY A 98 -0.79 10.97 -5.16
CA GLY A 98 0.01 9.81 -4.83
C GLY A 98 1.33 9.76 -5.57
N VAL A 99 2.36 9.27 -4.89
CA VAL A 99 3.64 8.88 -5.48
C VAL A 99 3.95 7.45 -5.05
N VAL A 100 4.26 6.57 -5.99
CA VAL A 100 4.67 5.19 -5.67
C VAL A 100 6.14 5.20 -5.24
N ASN A 101 6.42 4.67 -4.05
CA ASN A 101 7.77 4.57 -3.48
C ASN A 101 8.39 3.19 -3.65
N TYR A 102 7.58 2.15 -3.61
CA TYR A 102 7.98 0.77 -3.89
C TYR A 102 6.89 0.09 -4.71
N ARG A 103 7.29 -0.73 -5.68
CA ARG A 103 6.35 -1.42 -6.58
C ARG A 103 6.86 -2.80 -6.94
N THR A 104 5.93 -3.74 -6.99
CA THR A 104 6.09 -5.04 -7.65
C THR A 104 4.88 -5.27 -8.53
N VAL A 105 5.10 -5.40 -9.83
CA VAL A 105 4.07 -5.76 -10.80
C VAL A 105 4.19 -7.24 -11.14
N ARG A 106 3.07 -7.93 -11.28
CA ARG A 106 2.96 -9.29 -11.81
C ARG A 106 1.83 -9.34 -12.81
N VAL A 107 2.13 -9.66 -14.03
CA VAL A 107 1.16 -10.12 -15.03
C VAL A 107 0.96 -11.60 -14.74
N LEU A 108 -0.28 -12.01 -14.48
CA LEU A 108 -0.63 -13.38 -14.11
C LEU A 108 -1.00 -14.19 -15.36
N ASP A 109 -1.69 -13.55 -16.29
CA ASP A 109 -2.08 -14.06 -17.60
C ASP A 109 -2.47 -12.89 -18.54
N ASP A 110 -3.09 -13.18 -19.69
CA ASP A 110 -3.41 -12.17 -20.73
C ASP A 110 -4.43 -11.12 -20.27
N ASP A 111 -5.18 -11.39 -19.20
CA ASP A 111 -6.28 -10.54 -18.72
C ASP A 111 -6.25 -10.24 -17.22
N SER A 112 -5.24 -10.69 -16.48
CA SER A 112 -5.13 -10.42 -15.05
C SER A 112 -3.72 -10.00 -14.60
N ALA A 113 -3.66 -9.05 -13.66
CA ALA A 113 -2.41 -8.52 -13.15
C ALA A 113 -2.54 -7.99 -11.71
N VAL A 114 -1.40 -7.92 -11.03
CA VAL A 114 -1.28 -7.33 -9.68
C VAL A 114 -0.19 -6.25 -9.71
N ASP A 115 -0.50 -5.08 -9.11
CA ASP A 115 0.48 -4.05 -8.75
C ASP A 115 0.40 -3.83 -7.23
N ALA A 116 1.46 -4.17 -6.52
CA ALA A 116 1.51 -4.07 -5.06
C ALA A 116 2.77 -3.33 -4.61
N GLY A 117 2.63 -2.56 -3.53
CA GLY A 117 3.76 -1.79 -3.05
C GLY A 117 3.45 -0.82 -1.93
N VAL A 118 4.18 0.27 -1.95
CA VAL A 118 4.06 1.40 -1.02
C VAL A 118 3.91 2.68 -1.82
N TYR A 119 2.96 3.50 -1.44
CA TYR A 119 2.81 4.85 -1.97
C TYR A 119 2.75 5.88 -0.84
N THR A 120 3.04 7.11 -1.17
CA THR A 120 2.87 8.25 -0.28
C THR A 120 1.87 9.22 -0.90
N PHE A 121 0.81 9.54 -0.16
CA PHE A 121 -0.11 10.60 -0.53
C PHE A 121 0.26 11.92 0.11
N THR A 122 0.27 12.98 -0.70
CA THR A 122 0.14 14.35 -0.22
C THR A 122 -1.35 14.70 -0.18
N LEU A 123 -1.83 15.09 0.99
CA LEU A 123 -3.20 15.52 1.23
C LEU A 123 -3.19 17.01 1.54
N THR A 124 -4.19 17.75 1.05
CA THR A 124 -4.33 19.19 1.29
C THR A 124 -5.69 19.45 1.93
N ASP A 125 -5.70 20.05 3.12
CA ASP A 125 -6.94 20.40 3.83
C ASP A 125 -7.61 21.65 3.24
N LYS A 126 -8.77 22.01 3.77
CA LYS A 126 -9.53 23.20 3.33
C LYS A 126 -8.80 24.52 3.59
N ALA A 127 -7.88 24.56 4.55
CA ALA A 127 -7.05 25.72 4.86
C ALA A 127 -5.78 25.79 3.98
N GLY A 128 -5.52 24.78 3.15
CA GLY A 128 -4.35 24.70 2.29
C GLY A 128 -3.14 24.04 2.94
N ASN A 129 -3.26 23.53 4.18
CA ASN A 129 -2.18 22.83 4.84
C ASN A 129 -1.96 21.45 4.19
N LYS A 130 -0.70 21.09 3.99
CA LYS A 130 -0.32 19.80 3.42
C LYS A 130 0.09 18.83 4.52
N SER A 131 -0.35 17.59 4.38
CA SER A 131 0.09 16.46 5.18
C SER A 131 0.49 15.29 4.27
N SER A 132 1.27 14.36 4.80
CA SER A 132 1.75 13.20 4.05
C SER A 132 1.36 11.93 4.78
N VAL A 133 0.84 10.94 4.04
CA VAL A 133 0.47 9.62 4.56
C VAL A 133 1.10 8.57 3.66
N GLN A 134 1.94 7.72 4.24
CA GLN A 134 2.48 6.55 3.53
C GLN A 134 1.62 5.33 3.84
N ALA A 135 1.33 4.53 2.83
CA ALA A 135 0.49 3.35 2.95
C ALA A 135 0.98 2.22 2.03
N ARG A 136 0.67 0.98 2.41
CA ARG A 136 0.84 -0.19 1.55
C ARG A 136 -0.39 -0.31 0.67
N TYR A 137 -0.20 -0.80 -0.55
CA TYR A 137 -1.30 -1.00 -1.47
C TYR A 137 -1.18 -2.30 -2.24
N THR A 138 -2.33 -2.77 -2.71
CA THR A 138 -2.46 -3.81 -3.72
C THR A 138 -3.61 -3.44 -4.64
N PHE A 139 -3.32 -3.29 -5.93
CA PHE A 139 -4.30 -3.28 -6.99
C PHE A 139 -4.29 -4.66 -7.66
N VAL A 140 -5.46 -5.24 -7.83
CA VAL A 140 -5.68 -6.39 -8.72
C VAL A 140 -6.51 -5.90 -9.89
N TYR A 141 -6.01 -6.14 -11.08
CA TYR A 141 -6.63 -5.72 -12.33
C TYR A 141 -7.13 -6.93 -13.11
N GLU A 142 -8.22 -6.74 -13.81
CA GLU A 142 -8.76 -7.66 -14.80
C GLU A 142 -9.09 -6.91 -16.09
N LYS A 143 -8.75 -7.52 -17.24
CA LYS A 143 -9.03 -6.94 -18.55
C LYS A 143 -10.38 -7.43 -19.04
N ARG A 144 -11.37 -6.55 -19.08
CA ARG A 144 -12.73 -6.83 -19.55
C ARG A 144 -13.00 -6.00 -20.80
N ASP A 145 -13.38 -6.66 -21.88
CA ASP A 145 -13.64 -6.01 -23.17
C ASP A 145 -12.45 -5.13 -23.65
N GLY A 146 -11.23 -5.63 -23.43
CA GLY A 146 -10.00 -4.95 -23.81
C GLY A 146 -9.57 -3.78 -22.90
N LYS A 147 -10.31 -3.50 -21.82
CA LYS A 147 -10.04 -2.44 -20.85
C LYS A 147 -9.63 -3.02 -19.51
N TRP A 148 -8.50 -2.58 -18.97
CA TRP A 148 -8.10 -2.89 -17.60
C TRP A 148 -9.00 -2.21 -16.58
N LEU A 149 -9.58 -2.98 -15.66
CA LEU A 149 -10.42 -2.50 -14.57
C LEU A 149 -9.87 -3.01 -13.24
N ILE A 150 -10.04 -2.22 -12.18
CA ILE A 150 -9.67 -2.60 -10.82
C ILE A 150 -10.75 -3.52 -10.27
N ILE A 151 -10.41 -4.79 -9.98
CA ILE A 151 -11.31 -5.74 -9.31
C ILE A 151 -11.08 -5.78 -7.81
N ASN A 152 -9.88 -5.42 -7.34
CA ASN A 152 -9.61 -5.25 -5.91
C ASN A 152 -8.58 -4.14 -5.69
N HIS A 153 -8.85 -3.25 -4.76
CA HIS A 153 -7.91 -2.26 -4.29
C HIS A 153 -7.89 -2.29 -2.76
N HIS A 154 -6.80 -2.76 -2.20
CA HIS A 154 -6.55 -2.70 -0.77
C HIS A 154 -5.47 -1.66 -0.47
N SER A 155 -5.73 -0.82 0.51
CA SER A 155 -4.77 0.14 1.05
C SER A 155 -4.80 0.11 2.58
N SER A 156 -3.62 0.12 3.20
CA SER A 156 -3.49 0.16 4.66
C SER A 156 -2.32 1.05 5.08
N GLU A 157 -2.49 1.80 6.15
CA GLU A 157 -1.40 2.59 6.74
C GLU A 157 -0.20 1.71 7.07
N MET A 158 0.99 2.31 7.08
CA MET A 158 2.18 1.66 7.58
C MET A 158 1.99 1.38 9.08
N PRO A 159 2.32 0.16 9.56
CA PRO A 159 2.26 -0.10 10.99
C PRO A 159 3.36 0.72 11.69
N GLU A 160 2.96 1.74 12.43
CA GLU A 160 3.89 2.48 13.27
C GLU A 160 4.31 1.57 14.43
N VAL A 161 5.62 1.35 14.55
CA VAL A 161 6.17 0.67 15.72
C VAL A 161 6.38 1.74 16.77
N ASP A 162 5.51 1.79 17.77
CA ASP A 162 5.77 2.61 18.97
C ASP A 162 7.19 2.32 19.48
N PRO A 163 8.01 3.34 19.74
CA PRO A 163 9.30 3.09 20.39
C PRO A 163 9.04 2.35 21.71
N PRO A 164 9.87 1.36 22.07
CA PRO A 164 9.66 0.59 23.28
C PRO A 164 9.53 1.55 24.46
N LYS A 165 8.39 1.45 25.19
CA LYS A 165 8.17 2.24 26.38
C LYS A 165 9.31 1.92 27.36
N VAL A 166 10.26 2.86 27.50
CA VAL A 166 11.33 2.72 28.48
C VAL A 166 10.65 2.64 29.85
N ALA A 167 10.69 1.46 30.45
CA ALA A 167 10.19 1.28 31.80
C ALA A 167 10.99 2.23 32.71
N LYS A 168 10.30 3.21 33.30
CA LYS A 168 10.92 4.03 34.34
C LYS A 168 11.25 3.08 35.49
N VAL A 169 12.53 2.74 35.63
CA VAL A 169 13.07 2.07 36.80
C VAL A 169 12.86 3.05 37.97
N LYS A 170 12.03 2.64 38.95
CA LYS A 170 11.86 3.37 40.21
C LYS A 170 13.03 3.08 41.12
#